data_3748c92ac6dd5dfd48c8fe512f884ecf
#
_entry.id   3748c92ac6dd5dfd48c8fe512f884ecf
#
_cell.length_a   1.000
_cell.length_b   1.000
_cell.length_c   1.000
_cell.angle_alpha   90.00
_cell.angle_beta   90.00
_cell.angle_gamma   90.00
#
_symmetry.space_group_name_H-M   'P 1'
#
loop_
_entity.id
_entity.type
_entity.pdbx_description
1 polymer ?
#
loop_
_entity_poly.entity_id
_entity_poly.type
_entity_poly.pdbx_seq_one_letter_code
_entity_poly.pdbx_strand_id
1 'polypeptide(L)'
;MQDNNLNQREEKGFFSSLLKSFLKVILPPILIVGVILTIRINWFDYLNVSGSSMYPTLQDHQLVLVNKTNKNYKRGQVISFHSSPNNTSSNGAEKLYIKRIIGLPGDSVSYKDGKLYVNGKEVNQKFLSLRGNDEKMESTEGTQKPSTSPNWDLQSLSEGNPGFNSWSQNQATVPEGTLFVMGDHRSVSLDSRYFGFVKMETVLGVNSSFPWDDKEQKYYTSDDFTNNFFVKEK
;
A
#
# COMPACT_ATOMS: atom_id res chain seq x y z
N MET A 1 -66.62 0.64 -31.77
CA MET A 1 -66.15 0.44 -30.36
C MET A 1 -65.33 -0.81 -30.13
N GLN A 2 -65.26 -1.78 -31.04
CA GLN A 2 -64.48 -3.02 -30.91
C GLN A 2 -63.01 -2.85 -31.27
N ASP A 3 -62.66 -1.98 -32.20
CA ASP A 3 -61.25 -1.83 -32.67
C ASP A 3 -60.30 -1.18 -31.67
N ASN A 4 -60.79 -0.29 -30.81
CA ASN A 4 -59.97 0.33 -29.77
C ASN A 4 -59.52 -0.65 -28.67
N ASN A 5 -60.29 -1.71 -28.42
CA ASN A 5 -59.92 -2.72 -27.40
C ASN A 5 -58.90 -3.74 -27.89
N LEU A 6 -58.84 -3.98 -29.19
CA LEU A 6 -57.84 -4.88 -29.79
C LEU A 6 -56.45 -4.21 -29.79
N ASN A 7 -56.36 -2.97 -30.22
CA ASN A 7 -55.11 -2.19 -30.21
C ASN A 7 -54.52 -2.06 -28.79
N GLN A 8 -55.34 -1.80 -27.79
CA GLN A 8 -54.86 -1.72 -26.40
C GLN A 8 -54.35 -3.06 -25.83
N ARG A 9 -54.89 -4.19 -26.30
CA ARG A 9 -54.42 -5.51 -25.90
C ARG A 9 -53.09 -5.87 -26.57
N GLU A 10 -52.88 -5.53 -27.81
CA GLU A 10 -51.62 -5.74 -28.54
C GLU A 10 -50.50 -4.86 -27.97
N GLU A 11 -50.74 -3.60 -27.68
CA GLU A 11 -49.78 -2.71 -27.04
C GLU A 11 -49.36 -3.22 -25.64
N LYS A 12 -50.29 -3.64 -24.80
CA LYS A 12 -50.02 -4.24 -23.50
C LYS A 12 -49.22 -5.54 -23.62
N GLY A 13 -49.49 -6.38 -24.63
CA GLY A 13 -48.75 -7.60 -24.93
C GLY A 13 -47.29 -7.31 -25.35
N PHE A 14 -47.13 -6.31 -26.20
CA PHE A 14 -45.78 -5.87 -26.66
C PHE A 14 -44.96 -5.29 -25.51
N PHE A 15 -45.48 -4.39 -24.71
CA PHE A 15 -44.80 -3.83 -23.54
C PHE A 15 -44.46 -4.93 -22.50
N SER A 16 -45.35 -5.86 -22.26
CA SER A 16 -45.10 -6.99 -21.34
C SER A 16 -43.99 -7.89 -21.86
N SER A 17 -43.90 -8.13 -23.15
CA SER A 17 -42.85 -8.93 -23.79
C SER A 17 -41.50 -8.21 -23.74
N LEU A 18 -41.46 -6.92 -24.03
CA LEU A 18 -40.27 -6.09 -23.91
C LEU A 18 -39.75 -6.06 -22.47
N LEU A 19 -40.65 -5.87 -21.50
CA LEU A 19 -40.27 -5.85 -20.08
C LEU A 19 -39.70 -7.20 -19.62
N LYS A 20 -40.31 -8.31 -20.06
CA LYS A 20 -39.79 -9.67 -19.77
C LYS A 20 -38.42 -9.91 -20.40
N SER A 21 -38.19 -9.45 -21.62
CA SER A 21 -36.89 -9.53 -22.29
C SER A 21 -35.85 -8.66 -21.60
N PHE A 22 -36.20 -7.44 -21.22
CA PHE A 22 -35.34 -6.56 -20.44
C PHE A 22 -34.92 -7.18 -19.10
N LEU A 23 -35.86 -7.70 -18.32
CA LEU A 23 -35.59 -8.35 -17.05
C LEU A 23 -34.71 -9.59 -17.18
N LYS A 24 -34.90 -10.38 -18.25
CA LYS A 24 -34.13 -11.63 -18.43
C LYS A 24 -32.74 -11.42 -19.06
N VAL A 25 -32.57 -10.45 -19.93
CA VAL A 25 -31.36 -10.28 -20.75
C VAL A 25 -30.50 -9.13 -20.28
N ILE A 26 -31.08 -7.99 -19.94
CA ILE A 26 -30.35 -6.77 -19.65
C ILE A 26 -30.09 -6.60 -18.14
N LEU A 27 -31.06 -6.93 -17.29
CA LEU A 27 -30.95 -6.75 -15.85
C LEU A 27 -29.81 -7.58 -15.22
N PRO A 28 -29.61 -8.89 -15.55
CA PRO A 28 -28.55 -9.69 -14.94
C PRO A 28 -27.14 -9.13 -15.15
N PRO A 29 -26.71 -8.75 -16.38
CA PRO A 29 -25.38 -8.15 -16.56
C PRO A 29 -25.24 -6.82 -15.82
N ILE A 30 -26.27 -6.00 -15.74
CA ILE A 30 -26.23 -4.75 -14.95
C ILE A 30 -26.00 -5.06 -13.45
N LEU A 31 -26.69 -6.06 -12.90
CA LEU A 31 -26.50 -6.47 -11.51
C LEU A 31 -25.10 -7.01 -11.28
N ILE A 32 -24.55 -7.81 -12.20
CA ILE A 32 -23.18 -8.34 -12.10
C ILE A 32 -22.17 -7.19 -12.08
N VAL A 33 -22.30 -6.23 -12.99
CA VAL A 33 -21.43 -5.04 -13.01
C VAL A 33 -21.57 -4.24 -11.72
N GLY A 34 -22.80 -4.04 -11.22
CA GLY A 34 -23.06 -3.39 -9.94
C GLY A 34 -22.37 -4.08 -8.76
N VAL A 35 -22.41 -5.41 -8.70
CA VAL A 35 -21.73 -6.21 -7.67
C VAL A 35 -20.21 -6.04 -7.80
N ILE A 36 -19.65 -6.15 -9.00
CA ILE A 36 -18.20 -5.99 -9.24
C ILE A 36 -17.73 -4.59 -8.81
N LEU A 37 -18.48 -3.55 -9.18
CA LEU A 37 -18.16 -2.17 -8.78
C LEU A 37 -18.24 -1.99 -7.26
N THR A 38 -19.24 -2.59 -6.61
CA THR A 38 -19.38 -2.55 -5.15
C THR A 38 -18.18 -3.22 -4.45
N ILE A 39 -17.77 -4.39 -4.92
CA ILE A 39 -16.58 -5.10 -4.41
C ILE A 39 -15.34 -4.24 -4.59
N ARG A 40 -15.13 -3.68 -5.79
CA ARG A 40 -13.99 -2.84 -6.09
C ARG A 40 -13.91 -1.60 -5.19
N ILE A 41 -15.03 -0.88 -5.05
CA ILE A 41 -15.06 0.36 -4.28
C ILE A 41 -14.78 0.11 -2.80
N ASN A 42 -15.34 -0.95 -2.21
CA ASN A 42 -15.31 -1.15 -0.77
C ASN A 42 -14.17 -2.07 -0.28
N TRP A 43 -13.76 -3.07 -1.08
CA TRP A 43 -12.87 -4.13 -0.59
C TRP A 43 -11.50 -4.13 -1.24
N PHE A 44 -11.43 -3.91 -2.55
CA PHE A 44 -10.19 -4.01 -3.30
C PHE A 44 -10.02 -2.83 -4.24
N ASP A 45 -8.76 -2.50 -4.49
CA ASP A 45 -8.36 -1.55 -5.51
C ASP A 45 -7.10 -2.06 -6.21
N TYR A 46 -6.67 -1.38 -7.25
CA TYR A 46 -5.38 -1.59 -7.86
C TYR A 46 -4.67 -0.25 -8.06
N LEU A 47 -3.37 -0.25 -7.88
CA LEU A 47 -2.52 0.93 -8.03
C LEU A 47 -1.36 0.63 -8.96
N ASN A 48 -0.98 1.62 -9.77
CA ASN A 48 0.29 1.64 -10.45
C ASN A 48 1.36 2.17 -9.49
N VAL A 49 2.43 1.39 -9.30
CA VAL A 49 3.62 1.84 -8.59
C VAL A 49 4.23 2.99 -9.38
N SER A 50 4.53 4.09 -8.71
CA SER A 50 5.23 5.23 -9.29
C SER A 50 6.54 5.45 -8.55
N GLY A 51 7.64 5.39 -9.29
CA GLY A 51 8.98 5.52 -8.77
C GLY A 51 9.61 4.22 -8.26
N SER A 52 10.87 4.32 -7.87
CA SER A 52 11.73 3.18 -7.55
C SER A 52 11.85 2.89 -6.06
N SER A 53 11.13 3.58 -5.19
CA SER A 53 11.32 3.51 -3.73
C SER A 53 11.06 2.13 -3.12
N MET A 54 10.35 1.24 -3.81
CA MET A 54 10.07 -0.14 -3.40
C MET A 54 10.86 -1.18 -4.19
N TYR A 55 11.78 -0.75 -5.07
CA TYR A 55 12.72 -1.66 -5.73
C TYR A 55 13.63 -2.34 -4.69
N PRO A 56 13.97 -3.60 -4.83
CA PRO A 56 13.65 -4.50 -5.94
C PRO A 56 12.32 -5.25 -5.79
N THR A 57 11.59 -5.10 -4.69
CA THR A 57 10.35 -5.85 -4.43
C THR A 57 9.24 -5.46 -5.42
N LEU A 58 9.03 -4.17 -5.63
CA LEU A 58 8.09 -3.66 -6.62
C LEU A 58 8.83 -2.80 -7.64
N GLN A 59 8.44 -2.93 -8.90
CA GLN A 59 9.01 -2.14 -10.00
C GLN A 59 8.14 -0.92 -10.29
N ASP A 60 8.79 0.11 -10.86
CA ASP A 60 8.07 1.24 -11.42
C ASP A 60 7.09 0.78 -12.50
N HIS A 61 5.93 1.42 -12.57
CA HIS A 61 4.80 1.08 -13.43
C HIS A 61 4.17 -0.31 -13.22
N GLN A 62 4.59 -1.05 -12.18
CA GLN A 62 3.96 -2.32 -11.84
C GLN A 62 2.58 -2.08 -11.23
N LEU A 63 1.62 -2.94 -11.59
CA LEU A 63 0.30 -2.97 -10.98
C LEU A 63 0.35 -3.78 -9.68
N VAL A 64 -0.25 -3.28 -8.61
CA VAL A 64 -0.42 -3.98 -7.33
C VAL A 64 -1.87 -3.98 -6.90
N LEU A 65 -2.28 -5.07 -6.24
CA LEU A 65 -3.60 -5.20 -5.65
C LEU A 65 -3.60 -4.61 -4.24
N VAL A 66 -4.59 -3.81 -3.91
CA VAL A 66 -4.77 -3.18 -2.59
C VAL A 66 -5.98 -3.76 -1.89
N ASN A 67 -5.77 -4.41 -0.77
CA ASN A 67 -6.83 -4.88 0.12
C ASN A 67 -7.16 -3.80 1.15
N LYS A 68 -8.32 -3.15 1.00
CA LYS A 68 -8.79 -2.06 1.87
C LYS A 68 -9.41 -2.55 3.18
N THR A 69 -9.80 -3.83 3.25
CA THR A 69 -10.50 -4.38 4.42
C THR A 69 -9.56 -4.78 5.54
N ASN A 70 -8.30 -5.06 5.21
CA ASN A 70 -7.32 -5.48 6.20
C ASN A 70 -6.82 -4.28 7.01
N LYS A 71 -7.28 -4.17 8.25
CA LYS A 71 -6.83 -3.15 9.22
C LYS A 71 -5.99 -3.74 10.35
N ASN A 72 -5.73 -5.06 10.33
CA ASN A 72 -4.80 -5.72 11.24
C ASN A 72 -3.41 -5.77 10.60
N TYR A 73 -2.65 -4.71 10.80
CA TYR A 73 -1.34 -4.55 10.18
C TYR A 73 -0.29 -5.44 10.83
N LYS A 74 0.62 -5.98 10.01
CA LYS A 74 1.74 -6.83 10.45
C LYS A 74 3.06 -6.26 9.92
N ARG A 75 4.15 -6.49 10.66
CA ARG A 75 5.50 -6.17 10.19
C ARG A 75 5.80 -6.94 8.90
N GLY A 76 6.48 -6.27 7.98
CA GLY A 76 6.79 -6.83 6.66
C GLY A 76 5.74 -6.61 5.58
N GLN A 77 4.49 -6.28 5.92
CA GLN A 77 3.48 -5.95 4.93
C GLN A 77 3.83 -4.67 4.16
N VAL A 78 3.51 -4.68 2.89
CA VAL A 78 3.59 -3.48 2.03
C VAL A 78 2.23 -2.79 2.04
N ILE A 79 2.22 -1.50 2.31
CA ILE A 79 0.98 -0.70 2.40
C ILE A 79 1.02 0.50 1.46
N SER A 80 -0.17 0.92 1.03
CA SER A 80 -0.40 2.21 0.39
C SER A 80 -1.09 3.15 1.38
N PHE A 81 -0.62 4.39 1.44
CA PHE A 81 -1.16 5.40 2.35
C PHE A 81 -1.07 6.80 1.76
N HIS A 82 -1.95 7.69 2.19
CA HIS A 82 -1.93 9.10 1.81
C HIS A 82 -0.89 9.86 2.64
N SER A 83 -0.16 10.76 2.00
CA SER A 83 0.79 11.62 2.70
C SER A 83 0.05 12.49 3.73
N SER A 84 0.77 12.85 4.80
CA SER A 84 0.29 13.90 5.70
C SER A 84 0.10 15.22 4.93
N PRO A 85 -0.86 16.10 5.33
CA PRO A 85 -1.08 17.40 4.70
C PRO A 85 0.17 18.27 4.55
N ASN A 86 1.17 18.04 5.39
CA ASN A 86 2.46 18.76 5.34
C ASN A 86 3.43 18.24 4.27
N ASN A 87 3.09 17.17 3.56
CA ASN A 87 3.92 16.55 2.52
C ASN A 87 3.11 16.36 1.21
N THR A 88 2.39 17.40 0.82
CA THR A 88 1.62 17.44 -0.42
C THR A 88 2.52 17.67 -1.62
N SER A 89 2.06 17.24 -2.79
CA SER A 89 2.71 17.59 -4.06
C SER A 89 2.63 19.11 -4.32
N SER A 90 3.46 19.59 -5.25
CA SER A 90 3.56 21.02 -5.61
C SER A 90 2.24 21.68 -6.01
N ASN A 91 1.22 20.90 -6.35
CA ASN A 91 -0.14 21.35 -6.68
C ASN A 91 -1.15 21.18 -5.52
N GLY A 92 -0.70 20.90 -4.29
CA GLY A 92 -1.56 20.74 -3.12
C GLY A 92 -2.33 19.40 -3.04
N ALA A 93 -2.11 18.49 -3.99
CA ALA A 93 -2.76 17.19 -3.96
C ALA A 93 -2.06 16.25 -2.96
N GLU A 94 -2.84 15.42 -2.25
CA GLU A 94 -2.29 14.36 -1.40
C GLU A 94 -1.50 13.38 -2.26
N LYS A 95 -0.27 13.09 -1.85
CA LYS A 95 0.59 12.12 -2.52
C LYS A 95 0.33 10.73 -1.93
N LEU A 96 0.13 9.74 -2.79
CA LEU A 96 0.01 8.35 -2.38
C LEU A 96 1.40 7.71 -2.33
N TYR A 97 1.75 7.12 -1.21
CA TYR A 97 3.00 6.41 -1.00
C TYR A 97 2.77 4.90 -0.88
N ILE A 98 3.76 4.12 -1.33
CA ILE A 98 3.83 2.68 -1.10
C ILE A 98 5.11 2.41 -0.33
N LYS A 99 4.99 1.79 0.86
CA LYS A 99 6.14 1.46 1.75
C LYS A 99 5.87 0.16 2.50
N ARG A 100 6.95 -0.40 3.07
CA ARG A 100 6.90 -1.59 3.91
C ARG A 100 6.80 -1.22 5.39
N ILE A 101 5.91 -1.86 6.12
CA ILE A 101 5.80 -1.74 7.58
C ILE A 101 7.02 -2.41 8.21
N ILE A 102 7.77 -1.66 8.99
CA ILE A 102 8.89 -2.12 9.77
C ILE A 102 8.51 -2.21 11.25
N GLY A 103 7.93 -1.14 11.79
CA GLY A 103 7.52 -1.07 13.20
C GLY A 103 6.02 -0.86 13.36
N LEU A 104 5.45 -1.55 14.33
CA LEU A 104 4.09 -1.42 14.83
C LEU A 104 4.08 -0.59 16.12
N PRO A 105 2.91 -0.11 16.61
CA PRO A 105 2.82 0.58 17.89
C PRO A 105 3.56 -0.15 19.01
N GLY A 106 4.35 0.58 19.79
CA GLY A 106 5.18 0.06 20.87
C GLY A 106 6.53 -0.53 20.46
N ASP A 107 6.79 -0.69 19.17
CA ASP A 107 8.08 -1.22 18.70
C ASP A 107 9.21 -0.21 18.83
N SER A 108 10.36 -0.64 19.31
CA SER A 108 11.63 0.04 19.09
C SER A 108 12.23 -0.40 17.75
N VAL A 109 12.76 0.56 16.97
CA VAL A 109 13.42 0.29 15.69
C VAL A 109 14.81 0.91 15.72
N SER A 110 15.82 0.14 15.31
CA SER A 110 17.20 0.63 15.21
C SER A 110 17.92 0.00 14.03
N TYR A 111 18.93 0.71 13.54
CA TYR A 111 19.82 0.24 12.48
C TYR A 111 21.26 0.35 12.95
N LYS A 112 21.98 -0.76 12.95
CA LYS A 112 23.36 -0.87 13.41
C LYS A 112 24.14 -1.77 12.49
N ASP A 113 25.30 -1.31 12.05
CA ASP A 113 26.27 -2.09 11.26
C ASP A 113 25.65 -2.81 10.05
N GLY A 114 24.80 -2.09 9.30
CA GLY A 114 24.12 -2.62 8.10
C GLY A 114 22.88 -3.48 8.38
N LYS A 115 22.52 -3.69 9.65
CA LYS A 115 21.42 -4.53 10.07
C LYS A 115 20.29 -3.73 10.70
N LEU A 116 19.06 -4.10 10.36
CA LEU A 116 17.84 -3.52 10.93
C LEU A 116 17.34 -4.40 12.07
N TYR A 117 16.96 -3.77 13.17
CA TYR A 117 16.42 -4.44 14.35
C TYR A 117 15.09 -3.85 14.76
N VAL A 118 14.18 -4.72 15.18
CA VAL A 118 12.91 -4.34 15.81
C VAL A 118 12.81 -5.08 17.13
N ASN A 119 12.65 -4.35 18.24
CA ASN A 119 12.65 -4.89 19.59
C ASN A 119 13.91 -5.76 19.89
N GLY A 120 15.06 -5.34 19.37
CA GLY A 120 16.33 -6.05 19.50
C GLY A 120 16.49 -7.29 18.63
N LYS A 121 15.49 -7.70 17.85
CA LYS A 121 15.56 -8.85 16.93
C LYS A 121 15.93 -8.40 15.52
N GLU A 122 16.87 -9.08 14.89
CA GLU A 122 17.32 -8.79 13.53
C GLU A 122 16.20 -9.05 12.51
N VAL A 123 15.93 -8.07 11.65
CA VAL A 123 14.96 -8.17 10.56
C VAL A 123 15.56 -8.89 9.36
N ASN A 124 14.82 -9.82 8.79
CA ASN A 124 15.20 -10.51 7.56
C ASN A 124 15.11 -9.55 6.36
N GLN A 125 16.25 -9.06 5.90
CA GLN A 125 16.35 -8.09 4.80
C GLN A 125 16.66 -8.73 3.44
N LYS A 126 16.44 -10.04 3.25
CA LYS A 126 16.73 -10.73 1.98
C LYS A 126 16.00 -10.12 0.77
N PHE A 127 14.86 -9.47 0.99
CA PHE A 127 14.14 -8.77 -0.08
C PHE A 127 14.93 -7.62 -0.72
N LEU A 128 15.96 -7.08 -0.03
CA LEU A 128 16.79 -6.01 -0.59
C LEU A 128 17.76 -6.51 -1.67
N SER A 129 18.06 -7.80 -1.70
CA SER A 129 18.98 -8.43 -2.67
C SER A 129 18.27 -9.17 -3.80
N LEU A 130 16.95 -8.99 -3.94
CA LEU A 130 16.24 -9.50 -5.11
C LEU A 130 16.83 -8.93 -6.40
N ARG A 131 16.99 -9.77 -7.42
CA ARG A 131 17.45 -9.37 -8.77
C ARG A 131 18.91 -8.94 -8.89
N GLY A 132 19.76 -9.33 -7.93
CA GLY A 132 21.15 -8.89 -7.90
C GLY A 132 21.30 -7.41 -7.49
N ASN A 133 22.49 -7.01 -7.15
CA ASN A 133 22.81 -5.63 -6.79
C ASN A 133 22.77 -4.72 -8.03
N ASP A 134 21.58 -4.39 -8.53
CA ASP A 134 21.43 -3.31 -9.50
C ASP A 134 21.43 -1.96 -8.76
N GLU A 135 22.56 -1.60 -8.18
CA GLU A 135 22.82 -0.26 -7.63
C GLU A 135 22.76 0.87 -8.66
N LYS A 136 22.38 0.55 -9.91
CA LYS A 136 22.39 1.48 -11.05
C LYS A 136 21.04 2.09 -11.41
N MET A 137 19.98 1.85 -10.65
CA MET A 137 18.76 2.61 -10.90
C MET A 137 18.91 4.03 -10.34
N GLU A 138 19.33 4.94 -11.19
CA GLU A 138 19.25 6.38 -10.94
C GLU A 138 17.79 6.73 -10.65
N SER A 139 17.51 7.24 -9.46
CA SER A 139 16.18 7.69 -9.11
C SER A 139 15.82 8.94 -9.90
N THR A 140 14.69 8.91 -10.56
CA THR A 140 14.04 10.11 -11.10
C THR A 140 13.30 10.91 -10.01
N GLU A 141 13.21 10.40 -8.78
CA GLU A 141 12.65 11.12 -7.64
C GLU A 141 13.75 11.88 -6.90
N GLY A 142 13.59 13.19 -6.86
CA GLY A 142 14.50 14.22 -6.40
C GLY A 142 15.45 13.85 -5.25
N THR A 143 16.65 14.22 -5.48
CA THR A 143 17.93 14.12 -4.80
C THR A 143 17.96 14.45 -3.29
N GLN A 144 17.13 13.89 -2.46
CA GLN A 144 17.38 13.92 -1.02
C GLN A 144 17.98 12.58 -0.59
N LYS A 145 19.31 12.47 -0.75
CA LYS A 145 20.05 11.40 -0.07
C LYS A 145 19.80 11.50 1.43
N PRO A 146 19.39 10.39 2.04
CA PRO A 146 19.31 10.33 3.49
C PRO A 146 20.67 10.64 4.12
N SER A 147 20.77 11.74 4.81
CA SER A 147 21.87 12.01 5.74
C SER A 147 21.61 11.28 7.06
N THR A 148 21.31 9.99 6.99
CA THR A 148 21.24 9.20 8.22
C THR A 148 22.65 8.74 8.59
N SER A 149 23.01 8.91 9.86
CA SER A 149 24.14 8.25 10.46
C SER A 149 24.17 6.77 10.07
N PRO A 150 25.33 6.14 9.87
CA PRO A 150 25.41 4.71 9.60
C PRO A 150 24.72 3.84 10.67
N ASN A 151 24.55 4.40 11.88
CA ASN A 151 23.80 3.79 12.97
C ASN A 151 22.76 4.80 13.48
N TRP A 152 21.52 4.36 13.68
CA TRP A 152 20.42 5.19 14.17
C TRP A 152 19.40 4.34 14.95
N ASP A 153 18.64 4.99 15.79
CA ASP A 153 17.41 4.48 16.40
C ASP A 153 16.28 5.54 16.25
N LEU A 154 15.08 5.21 16.72
CA LEU A 154 13.93 6.12 16.58
C LEU A 154 14.17 7.45 17.28
N GLN A 155 14.83 7.44 18.43
CA GLN A 155 15.10 8.68 19.17
C GLN A 155 16.07 9.56 18.39
N SER A 156 17.19 9.03 17.95
CA SER A 156 18.20 9.78 17.17
C SER A 156 17.67 10.25 15.81
N LEU A 157 16.77 9.50 15.18
CA LEU A 157 16.12 9.94 13.95
C LEU A 157 15.20 11.13 14.16
N SER A 158 14.53 11.20 15.31
CA SER A 158 13.57 12.27 15.62
C SER A 158 14.23 13.54 16.15
N GLU A 159 15.40 13.40 16.78
CA GLU A 159 16.16 14.52 17.33
C GLU A 159 16.71 15.42 16.22
N GLY A 160 16.26 16.69 16.18
CA GLY A 160 16.76 17.68 15.23
C GLY A 160 16.37 17.46 13.77
N ASN A 161 15.50 16.51 13.46
CA ASN A 161 15.00 16.30 12.12
C ASN A 161 13.73 17.11 11.87
N PRO A 162 13.75 18.15 11.03
CA PRO A 162 12.58 18.99 10.76
C PRO A 162 11.45 18.27 10.04
N GLY A 163 11.71 17.09 9.44
CA GLY A 163 10.71 16.25 8.81
C GLY A 163 9.82 15.52 9.81
N PHE A 164 10.29 15.34 11.05
CA PHE A 164 9.46 14.78 12.13
C PHE A 164 8.52 15.86 12.65
N ASN A 165 7.23 15.62 12.57
CA ASN A 165 6.23 16.50 13.15
C ASN A 165 6.40 16.60 14.67
N SER A 166 5.94 17.68 15.29
CA SER A 166 6.07 17.91 16.74
C SER A 166 5.54 16.77 17.61
N TRP A 167 4.52 16.02 17.13
CA TRP A 167 3.95 14.87 17.83
C TRP A 167 4.79 13.59 17.70
N SER A 168 5.73 13.53 16.76
CA SER A 168 6.60 12.37 16.51
C SER A 168 8.04 12.56 16.99
N GLN A 169 8.35 13.68 17.63
CA GLN A 169 9.68 13.94 18.18
C GLN A 169 9.93 13.19 19.50
N ASN A 170 11.21 12.88 19.75
CA ASN A 170 11.69 12.24 20.99
C ASN A 170 11.01 10.90 21.31
N GLN A 171 10.63 10.13 20.31
CA GLN A 171 10.00 8.83 20.48
C GLN A 171 11.05 7.72 20.44
N ALA A 172 11.19 6.95 21.55
CA ALA A 172 12.00 5.73 21.58
C ALA A 172 11.30 4.52 20.94
N THR A 173 9.97 4.59 20.84
CA THR A 173 9.11 3.55 20.26
C THR A 173 8.09 4.15 19.30
N VAL A 174 7.55 3.33 18.41
CA VAL A 174 6.46 3.72 17.51
C VAL A 174 5.21 4.08 18.31
N PRO A 175 4.67 5.30 18.18
CA PRO A 175 3.48 5.73 18.91
C PRO A 175 2.22 4.91 18.58
N GLU A 176 1.27 4.87 19.51
CA GLU A 176 -0.04 4.26 19.29
C GLU A 176 -0.78 4.87 18.09
N GLY A 177 -1.47 4.02 17.33
CA GLY A 177 -2.19 4.43 16.13
C GLY A 177 -1.31 4.79 14.93
N THR A 178 0.00 4.50 15.00
CA THR A 178 0.95 4.82 13.92
C THR A 178 1.79 3.63 13.50
N LEU A 179 2.49 3.79 12.38
CA LEU A 179 3.39 2.81 11.80
C LEU A 179 4.73 3.45 11.46
N PHE A 180 5.83 2.71 11.62
CA PHE A 180 7.12 3.07 11.07
C PHE A 180 7.33 2.28 9.77
N VAL A 181 7.48 3.00 8.66
CA VAL A 181 7.55 2.40 7.33
C VAL A 181 8.86 2.77 6.63
N MET A 182 9.38 1.85 5.81
CA MET A 182 10.55 2.09 4.98
C MET A 182 10.31 1.60 3.56
N GLY A 183 10.94 2.27 2.60
CA GLY A 183 11.04 1.75 1.25
C GLY A 183 12.10 0.64 1.17
N ASP A 184 11.91 -0.28 0.25
CA ASP A 184 12.88 -1.36 0.03
C ASP A 184 14.13 -0.84 -0.68
N HIS A 185 14.02 0.20 -1.50
CA HIS A 185 15.17 0.93 -2.04
C HIS A 185 15.72 1.91 -0.98
N ARG A 186 16.49 1.38 -0.06
CA ARG A 186 16.93 2.06 1.17
C ARG A 186 17.67 3.37 0.95
N SER A 187 18.45 3.49 -0.12
CA SER A 187 19.27 4.66 -0.45
C SER A 187 18.49 5.80 -1.12
N VAL A 188 17.28 5.53 -1.63
CA VAL A 188 16.50 6.46 -2.45
C VAL A 188 15.18 6.82 -1.79
N SER A 189 14.64 5.92 -0.96
CA SER A 189 13.29 6.07 -0.42
C SER A 189 13.14 7.24 0.54
N LEU A 190 12.20 8.13 0.25
CA LEU A 190 11.65 9.07 1.23
C LEU A 190 10.59 8.34 2.06
N ASP A 191 10.91 8.06 3.33
CA ASP A 191 10.09 7.23 4.22
C ASP A 191 10.16 7.70 5.68
N SER A 192 9.74 6.88 6.64
CA SER A 192 9.66 7.25 8.05
C SER A 192 10.99 7.73 8.67
N ARG A 193 12.11 7.40 8.06
CA ARG A 193 13.42 7.95 8.47
C ARG A 193 13.51 9.47 8.30
N TYR A 194 12.61 10.05 7.49
CA TYR A 194 12.59 11.48 7.12
C TYR A 194 11.37 12.20 7.59
N PHE A 195 10.17 11.63 7.33
CA PHE A 195 8.89 12.29 7.63
C PHE A 195 8.24 11.78 8.93
N GLY A 196 8.86 10.84 9.63
CA GLY A 196 8.34 10.30 10.89
C GLY A 196 7.29 9.20 10.69
N PHE A 197 6.40 9.07 11.64
CA PHE A 197 5.42 7.99 11.69
C PHE A 197 4.21 8.24 10.76
N VAL A 198 3.68 7.16 10.22
CA VAL A 198 2.46 7.16 9.39
C VAL A 198 1.26 6.84 10.26
N LYS A 199 0.24 7.66 10.25
CA LYS A 199 -1.01 7.38 10.96
C LYS A 199 -1.77 6.24 10.28
N MET A 200 -2.23 5.26 11.06
CA MET A 200 -2.99 4.13 10.53
C MET A 200 -4.28 4.54 9.81
N GLU A 201 -4.88 5.68 10.18
CA GLU A 201 -6.07 6.22 9.53
C GLU A 201 -5.84 6.65 8.08
N THR A 202 -4.59 7.01 7.71
CA THR A 202 -4.23 7.40 6.35
C THR A 202 -3.94 6.21 5.44
N VAL A 203 -3.92 4.98 5.98
CA VAL A 203 -3.62 3.78 5.21
C VAL A 203 -4.82 3.38 4.36
N LEU A 204 -4.62 3.40 3.05
CA LEU A 204 -5.60 2.95 2.06
C LEU A 204 -5.83 1.44 2.17
N GLY A 205 -4.74 0.66 2.22
CA GLY A 205 -4.82 -0.79 2.36
C GLY A 205 -3.46 -1.48 2.28
N VAL A 206 -3.51 -2.81 2.41
CA VAL A 206 -2.35 -3.69 2.30
C VAL A 206 -2.20 -4.13 0.85
N ASN A 207 -0.98 -4.00 0.33
CA ASN A 207 -0.66 -4.34 -1.05
C ASN A 207 -0.19 -5.78 -1.17
N SER A 208 -0.59 -6.42 -2.25
CA SER A 208 -0.10 -7.75 -2.67
C SER A 208 0.18 -7.77 -4.16
N SER A 209 1.07 -8.67 -4.57
CA SER A 209 1.34 -8.96 -5.97
C SER A 209 0.22 -9.78 -6.59
N PHE A 210 0.08 -9.71 -7.91
CA PHE A 210 -0.86 -10.54 -8.64
C PHE A 210 -0.37 -12.00 -8.79
N PRO A 211 -1.27 -12.97 -9.07
CA PRO A 211 -0.88 -14.37 -9.23
C PRO A 211 0.15 -14.64 -10.34
N TRP A 212 0.19 -13.79 -11.36
CA TRP A 212 1.14 -13.90 -12.49
C TRP A 212 2.48 -13.20 -12.25
N ASP A 213 2.64 -12.49 -11.13
CA ASP A 213 3.91 -11.88 -10.77
C ASP A 213 4.94 -12.94 -10.37
N ASP A 214 6.19 -12.55 -10.35
CA ASP A 214 7.33 -13.35 -9.97
C ASP A 214 7.16 -13.99 -8.58
N LYS A 215 7.65 -15.23 -8.39
CA LYS A 215 7.49 -15.99 -7.14
C LYS A 215 8.12 -15.30 -5.93
N GLU A 216 9.30 -14.73 -6.10
CA GLU A 216 10.01 -14.04 -5.02
C GLU A 216 9.26 -12.76 -4.64
N GLN A 217 8.79 -12.03 -5.62
CA GLN A 217 7.98 -10.84 -5.43
C GLN A 217 6.69 -11.15 -4.68
N LYS A 218 5.98 -12.22 -5.06
CA LYS A 218 4.80 -12.72 -4.35
C LYS A 218 5.11 -13.09 -2.91
N TYR A 219 6.24 -13.77 -2.67
CA TYR A 219 6.65 -14.13 -1.32
C TYR A 219 6.85 -12.89 -0.44
N TYR A 220 7.61 -11.89 -0.92
CA TYR A 220 7.92 -10.70 -0.11
C TYR A 220 6.77 -9.68 0.01
N THR A 221 5.66 -9.92 -0.65
CA THR A 221 4.39 -9.17 -0.48
C THR A 221 3.30 -10.00 0.20
N SER A 222 3.59 -11.23 0.63
CA SER A 222 2.64 -12.19 1.22
C SER A 222 2.68 -12.24 2.74
N ASP A 223 1.67 -12.90 3.32
CA ASP A 223 1.64 -13.23 4.75
C ASP A 223 2.75 -14.23 5.14
N ASP A 224 3.23 -15.06 4.22
CA ASP A 224 4.34 -15.98 4.48
C ASP A 224 5.62 -15.23 4.84
N PHE A 225 5.90 -14.12 4.16
CA PHE A 225 7.02 -13.26 4.53
C PHE A 225 6.81 -12.59 5.88
N THR A 226 5.60 -12.11 6.18
CA THR A 226 5.30 -11.46 7.47
C THR A 226 5.54 -12.40 8.65
N ASN A 227 5.27 -13.69 8.47
CA ASN A 227 5.55 -14.74 9.47
C ASN A 227 7.06 -15.07 9.59
N ASN A 228 7.87 -14.71 8.58
CA ASN A 228 9.33 -14.90 8.56
C ASN A 228 10.07 -13.55 8.53
N PHE A 229 9.47 -12.49 9.09
CA PHE A 229 10.01 -11.13 9.09
C PHE A 229 11.34 -11.03 9.86
N PHE A 230 11.51 -11.80 10.91
CA PHE A 230 12.74 -11.84 11.68
C PHE A 230 13.69 -12.95 11.20
N VAL A 231 14.98 -12.73 11.38
CA VAL A 231 15.99 -13.79 11.21
C VAL A 231 15.73 -14.87 12.25
N LYS A 232 15.67 -16.13 11.82
CA LYS A 232 15.56 -17.26 12.76
C LYS A 232 16.85 -17.41 13.53
N GLU A 233 16.77 -17.40 14.84
CA GLU A 233 17.90 -17.78 15.70
C GLU A 233 18.26 -19.24 15.41
N LYS A 234 19.56 -19.50 15.23
CA LYS A 234 20.08 -20.84 14.97
C LYS A 234 20.20 -21.62 16.28
#